data_2d38526aa9c4fa7a5e14f4f5e7c3988f
#
_entry.id   2d38526aa9c4fa7a5e14f4f5e7c3988f
#
_cell.length_a   1.000
_cell.length_b   1.000
_cell.length_c   1.000
_cell.angle_alpha   90.00
_cell.angle_beta   90.00
_cell.angle_gamma   90.00
#
_symmetry.space_group_name_H-M   'P 1'
#
loop_
_entity.id
_entity.type
_entity.pdbx_description
1 polymer ?
#
loop_
_entity_poly.entity_id
_entity_poly.type
_entity_poly.pdbx_seq_one_letter_code
_entity_poly.pdbx_strand_id
1 'polypeptide(L)'
;MREILQVQGLTKTFRLSAKQQKLERTKEKVRVAVDNLSFSAYEGEIFGLLGPNGAGKTTTLRLLATLIRPDSGDAVVDGVSVVRQPDQVRSRIGFLTSELKLEDCFTPNYLFDFFAGLHKVDPVVRDRRRKILFERFGIDRFAEVKVANLSTGMKQKVSLVVSIVHDPDIIIFDEPTNGLDVLTAKVVTDFLQELRG
;
A
#
# COMPACT_ATOMS: atom_id res chain seq x y z
N MET A 1 21.31 7.79 -9.44
CA MET A 1 20.20 7.26 -8.63
C MET A 1 20.06 5.79 -8.94
N ARG A 2 19.87 4.94 -7.94
CA ARG A 2 19.66 3.50 -8.14
C ARG A 2 18.20 3.28 -8.55
N GLU A 3 17.96 2.51 -9.63
CA GLU A 3 16.62 2.10 -10.01
C GLU A 3 16.11 1.07 -8.99
N ILE A 4 15.02 1.38 -8.29
CA ILE A 4 14.46 0.53 -7.25
C ILE A 4 13.20 -0.19 -7.72
N LEU A 5 12.51 0.37 -8.72
CA LEU A 5 11.34 -0.22 -9.35
C LEU A 5 11.46 -0.13 -10.87
N GLN A 6 11.34 -1.27 -11.56
CA GLN A 6 11.28 -1.35 -13.00
C GLN A 6 10.02 -2.10 -13.43
N VAL A 7 9.19 -1.48 -14.24
CA VAL A 7 7.97 -2.06 -14.79
C VAL A 7 8.12 -2.21 -16.29
N GLN A 8 7.85 -3.42 -16.83
CA GLN A 8 8.05 -3.74 -18.24
C GLN A 8 6.84 -4.46 -18.81
N GLY A 9 6.16 -3.81 -19.76
CA GLY A 9 5.05 -4.39 -20.53
C GLY A 9 3.90 -4.91 -19.68
N LEU A 10 3.67 -4.31 -18.50
CA LEU A 10 2.70 -4.81 -17.52
C LEU A 10 1.29 -4.70 -18.09
N THR A 11 0.57 -5.83 -18.16
CA THR A 11 -0.77 -5.89 -18.72
C THR A 11 -1.70 -6.65 -17.77
N LYS A 12 -2.93 -6.13 -17.60
CA LYS A 12 -3.97 -6.78 -16.82
C LYS A 12 -5.33 -6.58 -17.43
N THR A 13 -6.06 -7.68 -17.58
CA THR A 13 -7.44 -7.71 -18.05
C THR A 13 -8.35 -8.35 -17.02
N PHE A 14 -9.61 -7.95 -17.01
CA PHE A 14 -10.65 -8.55 -16.18
C PHE A 14 -11.84 -8.98 -17.04
N ARG A 15 -12.38 -10.16 -16.76
CA ARG A 15 -13.65 -10.60 -17.35
C ARG A 15 -14.81 -9.86 -16.69
N LEU A 16 -15.67 -9.26 -17.50
CA LEU A 16 -16.87 -8.59 -17.04
C LEU A 16 -18.03 -9.59 -16.89
N SER A 17 -18.61 -9.64 -15.70
CA SER A 17 -19.87 -10.38 -15.50
C SER A 17 -21.02 -9.71 -16.24
N ALA A 18 -22.11 -10.44 -16.50
CA ALA A 18 -23.31 -9.89 -17.15
C ALA A 18 -23.88 -8.69 -16.37
N LYS A 19 -23.76 -8.68 -15.04
CA LYS A 19 -24.17 -7.55 -14.19
C LYS A 19 -23.30 -6.32 -14.42
N GLN A 20 -21.98 -6.50 -14.52
CA GLN A 20 -21.03 -5.42 -14.80
C GLN A 20 -21.24 -4.85 -16.21
N GLN A 21 -21.38 -5.71 -17.23
CA GLN A 21 -21.68 -5.29 -18.60
C GLN A 21 -22.94 -4.40 -18.67
N LYS A 22 -24.00 -4.80 -17.95
CA LYS A 22 -25.24 -4.02 -17.87
C LYS A 22 -25.05 -2.68 -17.16
N LEU A 23 -24.27 -2.66 -16.06
CA LEU A 23 -23.98 -1.46 -15.29
C LEU A 23 -23.15 -0.46 -16.12
N GLU A 24 -22.11 -0.96 -16.81
CA GLU A 24 -21.21 -0.16 -17.65
C GLU A 24 -21.77 0.11 -19.05
N ARG A 25 -22.97 -0.41 -19.35
CA ARG A 25 -23.64 -0.27 -20.67
C ARG A 25 -22.75 -0.70 -21.84
N THR A 26 -21.97 -1.77 -21.65
CA THR A 26 -21.07 -2.31 -22.67
C THR A 26 -21.46 -3.73 -23.07
N LYS A 27 -21.09 -4.13 -24.29
CA LYS A 27 -21.19 -5.53 -24.78
C LYS A 27 -19.86 -6.27 -24.64
N GLU A 28 -18.81 -5.58 -24.25
CA GLU A 28 -17.48 -6.17 -24.08
C GLU A 28 -17.50 -7.20 -22.93
N LYS A 29 -16.83 -8.32 -23.17
CA LYS A 29 -16.69 -9.39 -22.17
C LYS A 29 -15.43 -9.25 -21.35
N VAL A 30 -14.48 -8.42 -21.80
CA VAL A 30 -13.17 -8.20 -21.21
C VAL A 30 -12.91 -6.71 -21.12
N ARG A 31 -12.41 -6.29 -19.96
CA ARG A 31 -11.94 -4.93 -19.72
C ARG A 31 -10.42 -4.95 -19.58
N VAL A 32 -9.72 -4.19 -20.38
CA VAL A 32 -8.29 -3.95 -20.21
C VAL A 32 -8.13 -2.89 -19.13
N ALA A 33 -7.54 -3.27 -18.00
CA ALA A 33 -7.33 -2.37 -16.86
C ALA A 33 -5.94 -1.74 -16.87
N VAL A 34 -4.95 -2.48 -17.35
CA VAL A 34 -3.57 -2.00 -17.59
C VAL A 34 -3.13 -2.58 -18.92
N ASP A 35 -2.59 -1.74 -19.81
CA ASP A 35 -2.18 -2.12 -21.15
C ASP A 35 -0.72 -1.76 -21.40
N ASN A 36 0.13 -2.76 -21.52
CA ASN A 36 1.56 -2.66 -21.86
C ASN A 36 2.32 -1.52 -21.15
N LEU A 37 2.05 -1.34 -19.85
CA LEU A 37 2.60 -0.25 -19.06
C LEU A 37 4.08 -0.51 -18.73
N SER A 38 4.93 0.50 -18.99
CA SER A 38 6.36 0.45 -18.67
C SER A 38 6.81 1.77 -18.07
N PHE A 39 7.54 1.73 -16.96
CA PHE A 39 8.17 2.88 -16.32
C PHE A 39 9.20 2.41 -15.28
N SER A 40 10.03 3.34 -14.81
CA SER A 40 10.98 3.11 -13.72
C SER A 40 10.80 4.14 -12.62
N ALA A 41 11.12 3.76 -11.38
CA ALA A 41 11.21 4.65 -10.24
C ALA A 41 12.56 4.43 -9.53
N TYR A 42 13.07 5.51 -8.92
CA TYR A 42 14.41 5.54 -8.36
C TYR A 42 14.38 5.75 -6.84
N GLU A 43 15.44 5.31 -6.19
CA GLU A 43 15.62 5.47 -4.74
C GLU A 43 15.56 6.96 -4.34
N GLY A 44 14.85 7.25 -3.26
CA GLY A 44 14.69 8.61 -2.74
C GLY A 44 13.75 9.50 -3.53
N GLU A 45 12.98 8.98 -4.51
CA GLU A 45 11.97 9.78 -5.22
C GLU A 45 10.54 9.49 -4.75
N ILE A 46 9.67 10.47 -4.90
CA ILE A 46 8.22 10.30 -4.82
C ILE A 46 7.68 10.20 -6.24
N PHE A 47 7.30 9.00 -6.65
CA PHE A 47 6.76 8.73 -7.97
C PHE A 47 5.23 8.71 -7.95
N GLY A 48 4.58 9.48 -8.81
CA GLY A 48 3.12 9.60 -8.86
C GLY A 48 2.50 9.02 -10.14
N LEU A 49 1.52 8.13 -9.99
CA LEU A 49 0.67 7.69 -11.08
C LEU A 49 -0.53 8.63 -11.24
N LEU A 50 -0.58 9.37 -12.34
CA LEU A 50 -1.65 10.34 -12.64
C LEU A 50 -2.59 9.78 -13.72
N GLY A 51 -3.86 10.11 -13.61
CA GLY A 51 -4.87 9.72 -14.61
C GLY A 51 -6.29 9.80 -14.05
N PRO A 52 -7.31 9.78 -14.93
CA PRO A 52 -8.71 9.80 -14.51
C PRO A 52 -9.13 8.53 -13.75
N ASN A 53 -10.32 8.56 -13.17
CA ASN A 53 -10.89 7.37 -12.54
C ASN A 53 -11.11 6.29 -13.62
N GLY A 54 -10.73 5.06 -13.28
CA GLY A 54 -10.75 3.93 -14.22
C GLY A 54 -9.52 3.78 -15.11
N ALA A 55 -8.52 4.68 -15.04
CA ALA A 55 -7.28 4.59 -15.81
C ALA A 55 -6.32 3.45 -15.37
N GLY A 56 -6.72 2.60 -14.43
CA GLY A 56 -5.90 1.46 -14.00
C GLY A 56 -4.90 1.74 -12.89
N LYS A 57 -4.88 2.94 -12.28
CA LYS A 57 -3.94 3.32 -11.21
C LYS A 57 -3.94 2.30 -10.05
N THR A 58 -5.07 2.09 -9.41
CA THR A 58 -5.23 1.10 -8.32
C THR A 58 -4.88 -0.30 -8.77
N THR A 59 -5.23 -0.69 -10.01
CA THR A 59 -4.86 -2.00 -10.56
C THR A 59 -3.35 -2.12 -10.69
N THR A 60 -2.67 -1.11 -11.20
CA THR A 60 -1.20 -1.08 -11.29
C THR A 60 -0.56 -1.21 -9.91
N LEU A 61 -1.01 -0.42 -8.93
CA LEU A 61 -0.47 -0.51 -7.57
C LEU A 61 -0.70 -1.90 -6.94
N ARG A 62 -1.86 -2.51 -7.17
CA ARG A 62 -2.14 -3.89 -6.71
C ARG A 62 -1.28 -4.96 -7.41
N LEU A 63 -0.91 -4.76 -8.68
CA LEU A 63 0.04 -5.62 -9.38
C LEU A 63 1.43 -5.51 -8.77
N LEU A 64 1.91 -4.30 -8.51
CA LEU A 64 3.21 -4.05 -7.87
C LEU A 64 3.24 -4.61 -6.44
N ALA A 65 2.14 -4.45 -5.71
CA ALA A 65 1.99 -5.00 -4.36
C ALA A 65 1.76 -6.53 -4.33
N THR A 66 1.81 -7.21 -5.47
CA THR A 66 1.59 -8.66 -5.62
C THR A 66 0.23 -9.17 -5.14
N LEU A 67 -0.77 -8.28 -4.98
CA LEU A 67 -2.13 -8.63 -4.58
C LEU A 67 -2.91 -9.28 -5.72
N ILE A 68 -2.56 -8.96 -6.96
CA ILE A 68 -3.09 -9.59 -8.17
C ILE A 68 -1.92 -9.91 -9.12
N ARG A 69 -2.07 -10.96 -9.93
CA ARG A 69 -1.04 -11.35 -10.89
C ARG A 69 -1.30 -10.67 -12.25
N PRO A 70 -0.27 -10.15 -12.94
CA PRO A 70 -0.41 -9.66 -14.30
C PRO A 70 -0.70 -10.80 -15.27
N ASP A 71 -1.31 -10.48 -16.41
CA ASP A 71 -1.55 -11.42 -17.50
C ASP A 71 -0.31 -11.53 -18.39
N SER A 72 0.45 -10.42 -18.54
CA SER A 72 1.76 -10.40 -19.18
C SER A 72 2.61 -9.25 -18.64
N GLY A 73 3.90 -9.26 -18.99
CA GLY A 73 4.89 -8.35 -18.43
C GLY A 73 5.35 -8.74 -17.03
N ASP A 74 6.19 -7.92 -16.46
CA ASP A 74 6.71 -8.10 -15.10
C ASP A 74 7.01 -6.74 -14.46
N ALA A 75 7.14 -6.73 -13.14
CA ALA A 75 7.74 -5.64 -12.41
C ALA A 75 8.83 -6.19 -11.49
N VAL A 76 9.90 -5.43 -11.34
CA VAL A 76 11.06 -5.78 -10.51
C VAL A 76 11.19 -4.74 -9.42
N VAL A 77 11.07 -5.16 -8.16
CA VAL A 77 11.20 -4.35 -6.96
C VAL A 77 12.53 -4.69 -6.30
N ASP A 78 13.47 -3.76 -6.28
CA ASP A 78 14.82 -3.95 -5.75
C ASP A 78 15.44 -5.28 -6.20
N GLY A 79 15.44 -5.53 -7.53
CA GLY A 79 15.96 -6.74 -8.14
C GLY A 79 15.08 -7.99 -8.03
N VAL A 80 13.89 -7.92 -7.42
CA VAL A 80 12.99 -9.07 -7.20
C VAL A 80 11.72 -8.95 -8.04
N SER A 81 11.43 -10.00 -8.83
CA SER A 81 10.25 -10.05 -9.72
C SER A 81 8.93 -10.27 -8.95
N VAL A 82 7.92 -9.45 -9.24
CA VAL A 82 6.57 -9.58 -8.66
C VAL A 82 5.87 -10.86 -9.14
N VAL A 83 6.27 -11.40 -10.29
CA VAL A 83 5.67 -12.61 -10.88
C VAL A 83 6.33 -13.89 -10.35
N ARG A 84 7.65 -13.87 -10.21
CA ARG A 84 8.47 -15.07 -9.89
C ARG A 84 8.69 -15.24 -8.40
N GLN A 85 8.77 -14.14 -7.65
CA GLN A 85 9.16 -14.13 -6.23
C GLN A 85 8.26 -13.20 -5.40
N PRO A 86 6.91 -13.33 -5.48
CA PRO A 86 5.99 -12.38 -4.85
C PRO A 86 6.15 -12.30 -3.32
N ASP A 87 6.54 -13.40 -2.66
CA ASP A 87 6.75 -13.40 -1.20
C ASP A 87 7.94 -12.51 -0.79
N GLN A 88 9.02 -12.54 -1.57
CA GLN A 88 10.18 -11.68 -1.33
C GLN A 88 9.86 -10.20 -1.63
N VAL A 89 9.04 -9.93 -2.64
CA VAL A 89 8.56 -8.57 -2.92
C VAL A 89 7.75 -8.04 -1.75
N ARG A 90 6.82 -8.85 -1.19
CA ARG A 90 6.00 -8.44 -0.04
C ARG A 90 6.81 -8.07 1.21
N SER A 91 7.98 -8.65 1.40
CA SER A 91 8.86 -8.27 2.52
C SER A 91 9.59 -6.94 2.31
N ARG A 92 9.59 -6.39 1.09
CA ARG A 92 10.28 -5.15 0.71
C ARG A 92 9.35 -3.96 0.48
N ILE A 93 8.04 -4.21 0.44
CA ILE A 93 7.06 -3.17 0.17
C ILE A 93 6.11 -2.97 1.35
N GLY A 94 5.83 -1.71 1.67
CA GLY A 94 4.68 -1.31 2.46
C GLY A 94 3.53 -0.93 1.52
N PHE A 95 2.36 -1.52 1.70
CA PHE A 95 1.18 -1.19 0.90
C PHE A 95 0.08 -0.62 1.77
N LEU A 96 -0.29 0.62 1.49
CA LEU A 96 -1.41 1.30 2.13
C LEU A 96 -2.49 1.62 1.11
N THR A 97 -3.70 1.19 1.41
CA THR A 97 -4.90 1.49 0.65
C THR A 97 -5.98 2.07 1.56
N SER A 98 -6.81 2.95 1.03
CA SER A 98 -8.00 3.46 1.71
C SER A 98 -9.02 2.35 2.05
N GLU A 99 -8.91 1.19 1.41
CA GLU A 99 -9.77 0.02 1.64
C GLU A 99 -9.28 -0.89 2.79
N LEU A 100 -8.11 -0.61 3.40
CA LEU A 100 -7.60 -1.43 4.49
C LEU A 100 -8.54 -1.32 5.70
N LYS A 101 -9.30 -2.38 5.93
CA LYS A 101 -10.18 -2.51 7.08
C LYS A 101 -9.41 -3.16 8.22
N LEU A 102 -9.16 -2.38 9.25
CA LEU A 102 -8.66 -2.93 10.51
C LEU A 102 -9.82 -3.62 11.23
N GLU A 103 -9.56 -4.79 11.79
CA GLU A 103 -10.57 -5.54 12.57
C GLU A 103 -10.94 -4.78 13.85
N ASP A 104 -12.23 -4.58 14.05
CA ASP A 104 -12.81 -3.74 15.10
C ASP A 104 -12.49 -4.19 16.53
N CYS A 105 -12.25 -5.48 16.75
CA CYS A 105 -11.97 -6.06 18.07
C CYS A 105 -10.54 -5.86 18.57
N PHE A 106 -9.60 -5.52 17.68
CA PHE A 106 -8.19 -5.37 18.03
C PHE A 106 -7.83 -3.95 18.48
N THR A 107 -6.66 -3.82 19.10
CA THR A 107 -6.05 -2.54 19.48
C THR A 107 -4.89 -2.22 18.55
N PRO A 108 -4.45 -0.94 18.45
CA PRO A 108 -3.24 -0.58 17.73
C PRO A 108 -2.01 -1.37 18.14
N ASN A 109 -1.80 -1.58 19.46
CA ASN A 109 -0.69 -2.39 19.96
C ASN A 109 -0.75 -3.82 19.43
N TYR A 110 -1.92 -4.47 19.53
CA TYR A 110 -2.08 -5.84 19.02
C TYR A 110 -1.81 -5.91 17.51
N LEU A 111 -2.37 -4.99 16.74
CA LEU A 111 -2.18 -4.95 15.28
C LEU A 111 -0.70 -4.76 14.91
N PHE A 112 0.00 -3.86 15.60
CA PHE A 112 1.43 -3.64 15.38
C PHE A 112 2.24 -4.92 15.62
N ASP A 113 2.01 -5.59 16.75
CA ASP A 113 2.68 -6.84 17.11
C ASP A 113 2.34 -7.97 16.13
N PHE A 114 1.09 -8.06 15.71
CA PHE A 114 0.63 -9.05 14.74
C PHE A 114 1.34 -8.89 13.39
N PHE A 115 1.34 -7.67 12.82
CA PHE A 115 2.02 -7.41 11.54
C PHE A 115 3.53 -7.54 11.64
N ALA A 116 4.15 -7.10 12.75
CA ALA A 116 5.57 -7.33 13.01
C ALA A 116 5.91 -8.83 13.02
N GLY A 117 5.05 -9.64 13.64
CA GLY A 117 5.19 -11.10 13.65
C GLY A 117 5.07 -11.73 12.26
N LEU A 118 4.11 -11.28 11.44
CA LEU A 118 3.97 -11.74 10.04
C LEU A 118 5.22 -11.48 9.22
N HIS A 119 5.86 -10.32 9.40
CA HIS A 119 7.10 -9.95 8.73
C HIS A 119 8.36 -10.45 9.44
N LYS A 120 8.21 -11.23 10.52
CA LYS A 120 9.32 -11.80 11.31
C LYS A 120 10.30 -10.74 11.83
N VAL A 121 9.79 -9.56 12.19
CA VAL A 121 10.59 -8.48 12.77
C VAL A 121 11.09 -8.92 14.15
N ASP A 122 12.39 -8.72 14.41
CA ASP A 122 12.98 -9.01 15.71
C ASP A 122 12.25 -8.27 16.85
N PRO A 123 11.94 -8.92 17.99
CA PRO A 123 11.18 -8.31 19.07
C PRO A 123 11.77 -7.00 19.62
N VAL A 124 13.11 -6.90 19.73
CA VAL A 124 13.78 -5.69 20.21
C VAL A 124 13.64 -4.55 19.20
N VAL A 125 13.80 -4.87 17.91
CA VAL A 125 13.59 -3.90 16.80
C VAL A 125 12.13 -3.47 16.75
N ARG A 126 11.18 -4.42 16.86
CA ARG A 126 9.73 -4.15 16.91
C ARG A 126 9.39 -3.15 18.01
N ASP A 127 9.83 -3.39 19.24
CA ASP A 127 9.47 -2.55 20.40
C ASP A 127 10.07 -1.15 20.28
N ARG A 128 11.30 -1.04 19.77
CA ARG A 128 11.93 0.26 19.45
C ARG A 128 11.14 1.01 18.36
N ARG A 129 10.75 0.34 17.29
CA ARG A 129 10.00 0.94 16.18
C ARG A 129 8.60 1.36 16.61
N ARG A 130 7.92 0.50 17.39
CA ARG A 130 6.60 0.83 17.95
C ARG A 130 6.66 2.13 18.73
N LYS A 131 7.62 2.29 19.64
CA LYS A 131 7.78 3.51 20.41
C LYS A 131 7.92 4.74 19.50
N ILE A 132 8.87 4.70 18.55
CA ILE A 132 9.13 5.81 17.64
C ILE A 132 7.90 6.16 16.79
N LEU A 133 7.28 5.16 16.16
CA LEU A 133 6.15 5.38 15.27
C LEU A 133 4.89 5.81 16.03
N PHE A 134 4.62 5.22 17.19
CA PHE A 134 3.43 5.59 17.98
C PHE A 134 3.54 7.01 18.53
N GLU A 135 4.69 7.41 19.06
CA GLU A 135 4.94 8.79 19.51
C GLU A 135 4.79 9.77 18.33
N ARG A 136 5.38 9.45 17.19
CA ARG A 136 5.35 10.32 16.00
C ARG A 136 3.93 10.55 15.46
N PHE A 137 3.11 9.50 15.40
CA PHE A 137 1.73 9.59 14.89
C PHE A 137 0.71 9.89 16.00
N GLY A 138 1.14 10.00 17.26
CA GLY A 138 0.28 10.22 18.43
C GLY A 138 -0.66 9.04 18.70
N ILE A 139 -0.23 7.81 18.37
CA ILE A 139 -0.98 6.57 18.59
C ILE A 139 -0.86 6.12 20.05
N ASP A 140 0.23 6.48 20.72
CA ASP A 140 0.50 6.20 22.14
C ASP A 140 -0.71 6.50 23.03
N ARG A 141 -1.45 7.57 22.74
CA ARG A 141 -2.63 8.03 23.51
C ARG A 141 -3.83 7.09 23.43
N PHE A 142 -3.89 6.25 22.40
CA PHE A 142 -5.01 5.32 22.18
C PHE A 142 -4.55 3.92 21.78
N ALA A 143 -3.31 3.58 22.11
CA ALA A 143 -2.69 2.30 21.74
C ALA A 143 -3.46 1.07 22.20
N GLU A 144 -4.18 1.17 23.33
CA GLU A 144 -5.02 0.11 23.91
C GLU A 144 -6.52 0.28 23.65
N VAL A 145 -6.91 1.30 22.88
CA VAL A 145 -8.30 1.50 22.50
C VAL A 145 -8.64 0.60 21.31
N LYS A 146 -9.77 -0.12 21.38
CA LYS A 146 -10.22 -0.97 20.26
C LYS A 146 -10.48 -0.13 19.01
N VAL A 147 -10.13 -0.69 17.85
CA VAL A 147 -10.34 -0.07 16.52
C VAL A 147 -11.77 0.38 16.32
N ALA A 148 -12.77 -0.36 16.81
CA ALA A 148 -14.19 0.04 16.76
C ALA A 148 -14.43 1.45 17.29
N ASN A 149 -13.67 1.89 18.31
CA ASN A 149 -13.84 3.16 19.00
C ASN A 149 -12.91 4.26 18.49
N LEU A 150 -12.10 4.01 17.45
CA LEU A 150 -11.20 4.98 16.85
C LEU A 150 -11.93 5.81 15.78
N SER A 151 -11.58 7.09 15.69
CA SER A 151 -12.00 7.94 14.57
C SER A 151 -11.37 7.46 13.25
N THR A 152 -11.92 7.88 12.12
CA THR A 152 -11.37 7.56 10.80
C THR A 152 -9.90 7.96 10.68
N GLY A 153 -9.53 9.17 11.11
CA GLY A 153 -8.13 9.62 11.09
C GLY A 153 -7.21 8.79 12.00
N MET A 154 -7.71 8.37 13.19
CA MET A 154 -6.95 7.47 14.07
C MET A 154 -6.76 6.10 13.42
N LYS A 155 -7.79 5.52 12.80
CA LYS A 155 -7.69 4.25 12.06
C LYS A 155 -6.67 4.32 10.92
N GLN A 156 -6.62 5.43 10.20
CA GLN A 156 -5.67 5.61 9.11
C GLN A 156 -4.23 5.75 9.58
N LYS A 157 -3.99 6.45 10.70
CA LYS A 157 -2.66 6.49 11.33
C LYS A 157 -2.19 5.08 11.72
N VAL A 158 -3.07 4.27 12.29
CA VAL A 158 -2.76 2.87 12.61
C VAL A 158 -2.47 2.07 11.34
N SER A 159 -3.30 2.19 10.30
CA SER A 159 -3.09 1.52 9.01
C SER A 159 -1.74 1.87 8.39
N LEU A 160 -1.36 3.15 8.42
CA LEU A 160 -0.06 3.60 7.94
C LEU A 160 1.08 2.93 8.72
N VAL A 161 1.03 3.01 10.06
CA VAL A 161 2.11 2.49 10.91
C VAL A 161 2.26 0.97 10.79
N VAL A 162 1.17 0.21 10.68
CA VAL A 162 1.26 -1.24 10.48
C VAL A 162 1.77 -1.62 9.08
N SER A 163 1.52 -0.78 8.06
CA SER A 163 2.03 -1.04 6.71
C SER A 163 3.55 -0.87 6.56
N ILE A 164 4.19 -0.17 7.51
CA ILE A 164 5.64 0.12 7.50
C ILE A 164 6.39 -0.53 8.67
N VAL A 165 5.74 -1.41 9.43
CA VAL A 165 6.33 -2.05 10.62
C VAL A 165 7.64 -2.79 10.34
N HIS A 166 7.79 -3.32 9.13
CA HIS A 166 8.93 -4.14 8.70
C HIS A 166 10.04 -3.34 7.98
N ASP A 167 9.94 -1.99 7.94
CA ASP A 167 10.93 -1.12 7.27
C ASP A 167 11.07 -1.38 5.77
N PRO A 168 10.02 -1.21 5.02
CA PRO A 168 10.04 -1.52 3.59
C PRO A 168 10.93 -0.56 2.79
N ASP A 169 11.56 -1.09 1.74
CA ASP A 169 12.37 -0.30 0.79
C ASP A 169 11.50 0.60 -0.09
N ILE A 170 10.26 0.19 -0.35
CA ILE A 170 9.27 0.92 -1.16
C ILE A 170 7.95 1.00 -0.41
N ILE A 171 7.33 2.18 -0.41
CA ILE A 171 5.98 2.36 0.11
C ILE A 171 5.05 2.71 -1.05
N ILE A 172 3.99 1.93 -1.19
CA ILE A 172 2.96 2.10 -2.22
C ILE A 172 1.70 2.61 -1.56
N PHE A 173 1.23 3.79 -2.00
CA PHE A 173 -0.01 4.38 -1.51
C PHE A 173 -1.06 4.41 -2.62
N ASP A 174 -2.25 3.90 -2.32
CA ASP A 174 -3.43 4.04 -3.16
C ASP A 174 -4.38 5.05 -2.51
N GLU A 175 -4.35 6.30 -3.00
CA GLU A 175 -5.14 7.44 -2.50
C GLU A 175 -4.97 7.71 -0.99
N PRO A 176 -3.73 7.98 -0.50
CA PRO A 176 -3.41 8.02 0.94
C PRO A 176 -4.12 9.13 1.72
N THR A 177 -4.62 10.16 1.05
CA THR A 177 -5.29 11.31 1.67
C THR A 177 -6.79 11.31 1.47
N ASN A 178 -7.35 10.33 0.76
CA ASN A 178 -8.78 10.28 0.49
C ASN A 178 -9.57 10.05 1.78
N GLY A 179 -10.50 10.97 2.08
CA GLY A 179 -11.31 10.90 3.30
C GLY A 179 -10.60 11.33 4.59
N LEU A 180 -9.38 11.86 4.51
CA LEU A 180 -8.65 12.44 5.65
C LEU A 180 -9.08 13.88 5.94
N ASP A 181 -9.11 14.24 7.23
CA ASP A 181 -9.07 15.64 7.62
C ASP A 181 -7.71 16.28 7.29
N VAL A 182 -7.68 17.59 7.18
CA VAL A 182 -6.49 18.37 6.76
C VAL A 182 -5.27 18.10 7.65
N LEU A 183 -5.46 17.93 8.96
CA LEU A 183 -4.36 17.72 9.89
C LEU A 183 -3.74 16.34 9.72
N THR A 184 -4.57 15.32 9.58
CA THR A 184 -4.10 13.94 9.34
C THR A 184 -3.43 13.81 7.96
N ALA A 185 -4.00 14.44 6.92
CA ALA A 185 -3.38 14.49 5.60
C ALA A 185 -1.98 15.14 5.65
N LYS A 186 -1.83 16.22 6.42
CA LYS A 186 -0.53 16.88 6.62
C LYS A 186 0.48 15.94 7.29
N VAL A 187 0.10 15.26 8.38
CA VAL A 187 1.01 14.31 9.07
C VAL A 187 1.49 13.20 8.13
N VAL A 188 0.61 12.68 7.28
CA VAL A 188 0.99 11.68 6.25
C VAL A 188 1.95 12.29 5.23
N THR A 189 1.66 13.49 4.74
CA THR A 189 2.49 14.18 3.75
C THR A 189 3.88 14.52 4.31
N ASP A 190 3.93 15.07 5.52
CA ASP A 190 5.19 15.39 6.20
C ASP A 190 6.04 14.13 6.40
N PHE A 191 5.40 13.02 6.81
CA PHE A 191 6.08 11.73 6.93
C PHE A 191 6.65 11.23 5.60
N LEU A 192 5.89 11.34 4.50
CA LEU A 192 6.37 10.96 3.16
C LEU A 192 7.56 11.79 2.70
N GLN A 193 7.55 13.09 3.00
CA GLN A 193 8.67 13.98 2.69
C GLN A 193 9.94 13.62 3.46
N GLU A 194 9.79 13.21 4.72
CA GLU A 194 10.92 12.80 5.54
C GLU A 194 11.53 11.45 5.13
N LEU A 195 10.68 10.51 4.62
CA LEU A 195 11.14 9.24 4.06
C LEU A 195 11.99 9.42 2.79
N ARG A 196 11.87 10.57 2.14
CA ARG A 196 12.65 10.92 0.96
C ARG A 196 14.16 11.15 1.30
N GLY A 197 14.51 11.38 2.54
CA GLY A 197 15.89 11.60 3.04
C GLY A 197 16.38 13.01 2.86
#